data_da76627684fb8eb26bc7649d613a23ac
#
_entry.id   da76627684fb8eb26bc7649d613a23ac
#
_cell.length_a   1.000
_cell.length_b   1.000
_cell.length_c   1.000
_cell.angle_alpha   90.00
_cell.angle_beta   90.00
_cell.angle_gamma   90.00
#
_symmetry.space_group_name_H-M   'P 1'
#
loop_
_entity.id
_entity.type
_entity.pdbx_description
1 polymer ?
#
loop_
_entity_poly.entity_id
_entity_poly.type
_entity_poly.pdbx_seq_one_letter_code
_entity_poly.pdbx_strand_id
1 'polypeptide(L)'
;GENGISVGNYVHIAAYSSLIGAEHIKLEDFSGLSSRVSIYSSSDDYSGNWMTNPMVPNEFTNVISKPVVICKHVIIGCGSVVLPGVVINEGTAIAAQSLVKKTCEPFSIYHGNPAKRIMARKMGVKEFEQKILKEFKTHV
;
A
#
# COMPACT_ATOMS: atom_id res chain seq x y z
N GLY A 1 -12.79 1.86 -5.21
CA GLY A 1 -12.78 3.32 -5.35
C GLY A 1 -13.27 3.74 -6.73
N GLU A 2 -13.74 4.95 -6.85
CA GLU A 2 -14.26 5.47 -8.14
C GLU A 2 -13.20 5.49 -9.23
N ASN A 3 -11.96 5.74 -8.88
CA ASN A 3 -10.82 5.70 -9.81
C ASN A 3 -10.15 4.33 -9.92
N GLY A 4 -10.74 3.33 -9.28
CA GLY A 4 -10.40 1.95 -9.46
C GLY A 4 -9.17 1.45 -8.69
N ILE A 5 -8.92 0.16 -8.88
CA ILE A 5 -7.78 -0.57 -8.32
C ILE A 5 -7.10 -1.26 -9.48
N SER A 6 -5.78 -1.17 -9.56
CA SER A 6 -4.99 -1.95 -10.51
C SER A 6 -4.03 -2.88 -9.77
N VAL A 7 -3.98 -4.12 -10.24
CA VAL A 7 -3.18 -5.18 -9.64
C VAL A 7 -2.29 -5.79 -10.72
N GLY A 8 -1.01 -5.84 -10.48
CA GLY A 8 -0.02 -6.42 -11.38
C GLY A 8 0.01 -7.94 -11.33
N ASN A 9 1.12 -8.50 -11.79
CA ASN A 9 1.33 -9.95 -11.84
C ASN A 9 1.98 -10.45 -10.53
N TYR A 10 1.71 -11.71 -10.17
CA TYR A 10 2.29 -12.34 -8.97
C TYR A 10 2.03 -11.57 -7.66
N VAL A 11 0.86 -10.93 -7.57
CA VAL A 11 0.45 -10.18 -6.37
C VAL A 11 -0.34 -11.08 -5.44
N HIS A 12 0.00 -11.01 -4.15
CA HIS A 12 -0.73 -11.71 -3.09
C HIS A 12 -1.52 -10.71 -2.25
N ILE A 13 -2.80 -10.95 -2.08
CA ILE A 13 -3.68 -10.20 -1.18
C ILE A 13 -4.30 -11.19 -0.20
N ALA A 14 -3.79 -11.21 1.02
CA ALA A 14 -4.24 -12.17 2.03
C ALA A 14 -5.60 -11.80 2.64
N ALA A 15 -6.16 -12.73 3.39
CA ALA A 15 -7.51 -12.65 3.95
C ALA A 15 -7.76 -11.36 4.76
N TYR A 16 -8.96 -10.83 4.61
CA TYR A 16 -9.45 -9.63 5.31
C TYR A 16 -8.67 -8.34 5.03
N SER A 17 -7.85 -8.32 3.97
CA SER A 17 -7.26 -7.07 3.49
C SER A 17 -8.30 -6.21 2.79
N SER A 18 -8.19 -4.90 2.93
CA SER A 18 -9.12 -3.94 2.36
C SER A 18 -8.41 -2.81 1.60
N LEU A 19 -8.99 -2.42 0.47
CA LEU A 19 -8.52 -1.36 -0.41
C LEU A 19 -9.69 -0.40 -0.59
N ILE A 20 -9.64 0.76 0.08
CA ILE A 20 -10.79 1.64 0.27
C ILE A 20 -10.42 3.08 -0.10
N GLY A 21 -11.34 3.76 -0.76
CA GLY A 21 -11.24 5.18 -1.05
C GLY A 21 -11.64 5.54 -2.47
N ALA A 22 -11.67 6.83 -2.77
CA ALA A 22 -12.11 7.37 -4.06
C ALA A 22 -10.98 7.36 -5.10
N GLU A 23 -9.73 7.59 -4.66
CA GLU A 23 -8.59 7.65 -5.56
C GLU A 23 -7.99 6.28 -5.86
N HIS A 24 -7.18 6.24 -6.92
CA HIS A 24 -6.59 5.02 -7.44
C HIS A 24 -5.65 4.35 -6.42
N ILE A 25 -5.77 3.01 -6.29
CA ILE A 25 -4.82 2.18 -5.54
C ILE A 25 -4.15 1.22 -6.51
N LYS A 26 -2.83 1.28 -6.60
CA LYS A 26 -2.02 0.45 -7.48
C LYS A 26 -1.17 -0.53 -6.68
N LEU A 27 -1.25 -1.82 -7.02
CA LEU A 27 -0.35 -2.86 -6.54
C LEU A 27 0.49 -3.35 -7.72
N GLU A 28 1.79 -3.13 -7.68
CA GLU A 28 2.70 -3.56 -8.75
C GLU A 28 3.13 -5.02 -8.60
N ASP A 29 3.80 -5.54 -9.62
CA ASP A 29 4.22 -6.94 -9.70
C ASP A 29 4.99 -7.41 -8.46
N PHE A 30 4.78 -8.65 -8.06
CA PHE A 30 5.45 -9.31 -6.94
C PHE A 30 5.23 -8.63 -5.58
N SER A 31 4.25 -7.73 -5.47
CA SER A 31 3.91 -7.16 -4.17
C SER A 31 2.99 -8.08 -3.36
N GLY A 32 3.01 -7.92 -2.05
CA GLY A 32 2.22 -8.76 -1.16
C GLY A 32 1.62 -7.99 0.01
N LEU A 33 0.34 -8.26 0.27
CA LEU A 33 -0.36 -7.82 1.46
C LEU A 33 -0.61 -9.02 2.35
N SER A 34 -0.10 -9.00 3.57
CA SER A 34 -0.44 -9.98 4.59
C SER A 34 -1.87 -9.75 5.10
N SER A 35 -2.38 -10.65 5.94
CA SER A 35 -3.75 -10.58 6.42
C SER A 35 -4.08 -9.26 7.13
N ARG A 36 -5.30 -8.77 6.94
CA ARG A 36 -5.82 -7.56 7.60
C ARG A 36 -5.01 -6.28 7.31
N VAL A 37 -4.39 -6.19 6.17
CA VAL A 37 -3.80 -4.92 5.70
C VAL A 37 -4.91 -4.03 5.18
N SER A 38 -4.92 -2.77 5.60
CA SER A 38 -5.90 -1.78 5.15
C SER A 38 -5.19 -0.64 4.41
N ILE A 39 -5.56 -0.44 3.14
CA ILE A 39 -5.04 0.65 2.31
C ILE A 39 -6.17 1.64 2.05
N TYR A 40 -5.95 2.89 2.41
CA TYR A 40 -6.90 3.97 2.22
C TYR A 40 -6.38 5.00 1.23
N SER A 41 -7.15 5.29 0.19
CA SER A 41 -6.91 6.41 -0.73
C SER A 41 -7.76 7.64 -0.41
N SER A 42 -8.58 7.55 0.62
CA SER A 42 -9.37 8.67 1.15
C SER A 42 -9.35 8.66 2.68
N SER A 43 -9.43 9.85 3.27
CA SER A 43 -9.55 10.04 4.71
C SER A 43 -10.36 11.30 5.01
N ASP A 44 -11.10 11.28 6.09
CA ASP A 44 -11.75 12.47 6.61
C ASP A 44 -10.74 13.50 7.13
N ASP A 45 -11.17 14.73 7.24
CA ASP A 45 -10.42 15.83 7.84
C ASP A 45 -10.62 15.83 9.36
N TYR A 46 -9.56 15.59 10.11
CA TYR A 46 -9.60 15.55 11.58
C TYR A 46 -9.36 16.90 12.26
N SER A 47 -9.30 18.01 11.49
CA SER A 47 -9.03 19.34 12.03
C SER A 47 -10.12 19.87 12.97
N GLY A 48 -11.35 19.37 12.83
CA GLY A 48 -12.53 19.86 13.54
C GLY A 48 -13.24 21.03 12.82
N ASN A 49 -12.70 21.48 11.68
CA ASN A 49 -13.34 22.53 10.89
C ASN A 49 -14.48 22.02 10.00
N TRP A 50 -14.57 20.71 9.82
CA TRP A 50 -15.49 20.02 8.92
C TRP A 50 -16.17 18.85 9.61
N MET A 51 -17.32 18.46 9.10
CA MET A 51 -17.94 17.20 9.51
C MET A 51 -17.22 16.01 8.87
N THR A 52 -17.21 14.86 9.58
CA THR A 52 -16.49 13.65 9.17
C THR A 52 -17.40 12.47 8.86
N ASN A 53 -18.69 12.70 8.75
CA ASN A 53 -19.67 11.64 8.54
C ASN A 53 -20.14 11.60 7.08
N PRO A 54 -20.01 10.47 6.36
CA PRO A 54 -20.46 10.36 4.97
C PRO A 54 -21.98 10.46 4.79
N MET A 55 -22.74 10.45 5.88
CA MET A 55 -24.21 10.61 5.84
C MET A 55 -24.66 12.07 5.86
N VAL A 56 -23.75 13.03 6.04
CA VAL A 56 -24.06 14.46 5.89
C VAL A 56 -23.76 14.92 4.46
N PRO A 57 -24.41 16.02 3.99
CA PRO A 57 -24.10 16.53 2.65
C PRO A 57 -22.62 16.86 2.47
N ASN A 58 -22.09 16.56 1.29
CA ASN A 58 -20.66 16.70 0.97
C ASN A 58 -20.13 18.13 1.17
N GLU A 59 -20.97 19.14 1.01
CA GLU A 59 -20.60 20.55 1.23
C GLU A 59 -20.15 20.87 2.67
N PHE A 60 -20.47 20.00 3.64
CA PHE A 60 -20.05 20.14 5.04
C PHE A 60 -18.85 19.27 5.43
N THR A 61 -18.31 18.52 4.50
CA THR A 61 -17.16 17.64 4.72
C THR A 61 -15.94 18.10 3.91
N ASN A 62 -14.76 17.64 4.31
CA ASN A 62 -13.51 17.89 3.60
C ASN A 62 -12.69 16.59 3.51
N VAL A 63 -13.16 15.68 2.68
CA VAL A 63 -12.47 14.41 2.47
C VAL A 63 -11.19 14.63 1.65
N ILE A 64 -10.07 14.15 2.17
CA ILE A 64 -8.78 14.18 1.51
C ILE A 64 -8.63 12.86 0.74
N SER A 65 -8.49 12.94 -0.58
CA SER A 65 -8.30 11.77 -1.43
C SER A 65 -7.03 11.92 -2.25
N LYS A 66 -6.16 10.90 -2.18
CA LYS A 66 -4.89 10.84 -2.90
C LYS A 66 -4.57 9.40 -3.28
N PRO A 67 -4.00 9.15 -4.47
CA PRO A 67 -3.66 7.78 -4.89
C PRO A 67 -2.61 7.16 -3.96
N VAL A 68 -2.65 5.82 -3.90
CA VAL A 68 -1.65 5.02 -3.17
C VAL A 68 -0.99 4.05 -4.13
N VAL A 69 0.33 3.96 -4.06
CA VAL A 69 1.11 3.05 -4.90
C VAL A 69 1.95 2.12 -4.04
N ILE A 70 1.73 0.83 -4.23
CA ILE A 70 2.55 -0.24 -3.66
C ILE A 70 3.42 -0.78 -4.79
N CYS A 71 4.70 -0.44 -4.78
CA CYS A 71 5.62 -0.77 -5.86
C CYS A 71 6.04 -2.25 -5.84
N LYS A 72 6.83 -2.64 -6.85
CA LYS A 72 7.31 -4.02 -7.01
C LYS A 72 8.02 -4.53 -5.76
N HIS A 73 7.86 -5.82 -5.46
CA HIS A 73 8.54 -6.51 -4.35
C HIS A 73 8.27 -5.95 -2.95
N VAL A 74 7.30 -5.08 -2.80
CA VAL A 74 6.86 -4.61 -1.47
C VAL A 74 6.12 -5.72 -0.75
N ILE A 75 6.41 -5.87 0.55
CA ILE A 75 5.63 -6.70 1.46
C ILE A 75 5.10 -5.85 2.61
N ILE A 76 3.81 -5.96 2.87
CA ILE A 76 3.16 -5.26 3.98
C ILE A 76 2.68 -6.29 5.00
N GLY A 77 3.23 -6.20 6.20
CA GLY A 77 2.94 -7.10 7.31
C GLY A 77 1.52 -6.96 7.86
N CYS A 78 1.06 -8.04 8.46
CA CYS A 78 -0.30 -8.21 8.98
C CYS A 78 -0.77 -7.03 9.85
N GLY A 79 -2.01 -6.60 9.64
CA GLY A 79 -2.65 -5.55 10.44
C GLY A 79 -2.13 -4.12 10.20
N SER A 80 -1.28 -3.91 9.23
CA SER A 80 -0.76 -2.58 8.90
C SER A 80 -1.80 -1.73 8.17
N VAL A 81 -1.67 -0.42 8.33
CA VAL A 81 -2.53 0.57 7.67
C VAL A 81 -1.68 1.50 6.82
N VAL A 82 -2.13 1.77 5.59
CA VAL A 82 -1.49 2.72 4.66
C VAL A 82 -2.47 3.85 4.38
N LEU A 83 -2.01 5.09 4.55
CA LEU A 83 -2.83 6.29 4.41
C LEU A 83 -2.75 6.91 3.01
N PRO A 84 -3.71 7.80 2.65
CA PRO A 84 -3.77 8.42 1.34
C PRO A 84 -2.48 9.15 0.93
N GLY A 85 -2.10 9.01 -0.33
CA GLY A 85 -0.96 9.69 -0.93
C GLY A 85 0.40 9.02 -0.68
N VAL A 86 0.41 7.86 -0.03
CA VAL A 86 1.65 7.12 0.24
C VAL A 86 2.11 6.36 -1.00
N VAL A 87 3.41 6.44 -1.29
CA VAL A 87 4.13 5.56 -2.20
C VAL A 87 5.07 4.70 -1.39
N ILE A 88 4.87 3.39 -1.40
CA ILE A 88 5.82 2.43 -0.82
C ILE A 88 6.71 1.95 -1.96
N ASN A 89 7.94 2.43 -1.99
CA ASN A 89 8.85 2.18 -3.10
C ASN A 89 9.35 0.73 -3.17
N GLU A 90 9.89 0.37 -4.32
CA GLU A 90 10.31 -0.99 -4.67
C GLU A 90 11.10 -1.68 -3.55
N GLY A 91 10.76 -2.92 -3.28
CA GLY A 91 11.49 -3.77 -2.35
C GLY A 91 11.36 -3.40 -0.87
N THR A 92 10.52 -2.45 -0.51
CA THR A 92 10.30 -2.07 0.89
C THR A 92 9.48 -3.13 1.63
N ALA A 93 9.87 -3.40 2.87
CA ALA A 93 9.11 -4.23 3.79
C ALA A 93 8.53 -3.38 4.93
N ILE A 94 7.22 -3.51 5.13
CA ILE A 94 6.52 -2.91 6.27
C ILE A 94 6.27 -4.01 7.29
N ALA A 95 6.81 -3.88 8.48
CA ALA A 95 6.57 -4.84 9.56
C ALA A 95 5.11 -4.81 10.03
N ALA A 96 4.65 -5.91 10.62
CA ALA A 96 3.29 -6.04 11.07
C ALA A 96 2.84 -4.92 12.02
N GLN A 97 1.55 -4.56 11.96
CA GLN A 97 0.91 -3.55 12.81
C GLN A 97 1.57 -2.15 12.74
N SER A 98 2.00 -1.77 11.56
CA SER A 98 2.57 -0.45 11.29
C SER A 98 1.54 0.50 10.70
N LEU A 99 1.69 1.80 10.97
CA LEU A 99 0.92 2.86 10.33
C LEU A 99 1.81 3.65 9.37
N VAL A 100 1.60 3.49 8.08
CA VAL A 100 2.38 4.16 7.02
C VAL A 100 1.68 5.46 6.61
N LYS A 101 2.27 6.59 6.98
CA LYS A 101 1.75 7.94 6.73
C LYS A 101 2.53 8.70 5.67
N LYS A 102 3.73 8.24 5.33
CA LYS A 102 4.66 8.91 4.41
C LYS A 102 5.24 7.92 3.43
N THR A 103 5.65 8.42 2.29
CA THR A 103 6.38 7.66 1.28
C THR A 103 7.62 6.99 1.88
N CYS A 104 7.81 5.71 1.57
CA CYS A 104 8.91 4.89 2.06
C CYS A 104 10.01 4.77 1.01
N GLU A 105 11.27 4.80 1.46
CA GLU A 105 12.44 4.60 0.60
C GLU A 105 12.51 3.17 0.07
N PRO A 106 13.06 2.98 -1.15
CA PRO A 106 13.20 1.63 -1.72
C PRO A 106 14.14 0.76 -0.88
N PHE A 107 13.93 -0.55 -0.94
CA PHE A 107 14.75 -1.57 -0.26
C PHE A 107 15.09 -1.25 1.19
N SER A 108 14.07 -0.86 1.92
CA SER A 108 14.15 -0.50 3.34
C SER A 108 13.12 -1.28 4.16
N ILE A 109 13.37 -1.43 5.44
CA ILE A 109 12.43 -2.02 6.41
C ILE A 109 11.91 -0.90 7.30
N TYR A 110 10.58 -0.80 7.38
CA TYR A 110 9.85 0.15 8.22
C TYR A 110 9.06 -0.58 9.30
N HIS A 111 8.91 0.05 10.44
CA HIS A 111 8.12 -0.49 11.54
C HIS A 111 7.52 0.62 12.40
N GLY A 112 6.36 0.34 12.97
CA GLY A 112 5.78 1.10 14.07
C GLY A 112 4.62 2.01 13.69
N ASN A 113 4.15 2.76 14.68
CA ASN A 113 3.08 3.73 14.55
C ASN A 113 3.52 5.08 15.17
N PRO A 114 3.87 6.09 14.37
CA PRO A 114 4.01 6.03 12.90
C PRO A 114 5.20 5.17 12.47
N ALA A 115 5.10 4.58 11.28
CA ALA A 115 6.16 3.75 10.73
C ALA A 115 7.43 4.57 10.45
N LYS A 116 8.56 4.04 10.90
CA LYS A 116 9.88 4.64 10.70
C LYS A 116 10.84 3.63 10.08
N ARG A 117 11.76 4.11 9.25
CA ARG A 117 12.81 3.29 8.67
C ARG A 117 13.73 2.74 9.77
N ILE A 118 13.93 1.42 9.75
CA ILE A 118 14.80 0.72 10.71
C ILE A 118 16.17 0.43 10.09
N MET A 119 16.17 -0.14 8.89
CA MET A 119 17.39 -0.59 8.21
C MET A 119 17.15 -0.78 6.70
N ALA A 120 18.22 -1.03 5.96
CA ALA A 120 18.15 -1.47 4.58
C ALA A 120 17.65 -2.92 4.50
N ARG A 121 16.93 -3.23 3.43
CA ARG A 121 16.50 -4.59 3.09
C ARG A 121 17.39 -5.15 1.97
N LYS A 122 17.72 -6.44 2.05
CA LYS A 122 18.49 -7.13 1.01
C LYS A 122 17.70 -7.19 -0.31
N MET A 123 18.41 -7.27 -1.43
CA MET A 123 17.85 -7.22 -2.79
C MET A 123 17.73 -8.57 -3.48
N GLY A 124 17.76 -9.68 -2.75
CA GLY A 124 17.71 -11.04 -3.34
C GLY A 124 16.48 -11.30 -4.21
N VAL A 125 15.37 -10.60 -3.97
CA VAL A 125 14.13 -10.71 -4.76
C VAL A 125 14.33 -10.39 -6.24
N LYS A 126 15.26 -9.50 -6.59
CA LYS A 126 15.54 -9.14 -7.99
C LYS A 126 16.13 -10.30 -8.80
N GLU A 127 17.00 -11.08 -8.19
CA GLU A 127 17.58 -12.27 -8.83
C GLU A 127 16.51 -13.34 -9.06
N PHE A 128 15.64 -13.58 -8.08
CA PHE A 128 14.54 -14.53 -8.21
C PHE A 128 13.50 -14.08 -9.25
N GLU A 129 13.19 -12.80 -9.34
CA GLU A 129 12.32 -12.26 -10.39
C GLU A 129 12.85 -12.64 -11.78
N GLN A 130 14.13 -12.42 -12.02
CA GLN A 130 14.76 -12.77 -13.31
C GLN A 130 14.67 -14.27 -13.62
N LYS A 131 14.85 -15.13 -12.63
CA LYS A 131 14.71 -16.59 -12.79
C LYS A 131 13.27 -16.97 -13.15
N ILE A 132 12.28 -16.44 -12.43
CA ILE A 132 10.84 -16.68 -12.68
C ILE A 132 10.47 -16.23 -14.09
N LEU A 133 10.86 -15.03 -14.50
CA LEU A 133 10.51 -14.50 -15.82
C LEU A 133 11.17 -15.28 -16.97
N LYS A 134 12.34 -15.87 -16.76
CA LYS A 134 12.97 -16.76 -17.74
C LYS A 134 12.23 -18.09 -17.89
N GLU A 135 11.85 -18.72 -16.79
CA GLU A 135 11.17 -20.02 -16.81
C GLU A 135 9.78 -19.92 -17.46
N PHE A 136 9.04 -18.86 -17.22
CA PHE A 136 7.68 -18.70 -17.77
C PHE A 136 7.63 -18.08 -19.18
N LYS A 137 8.70 -17.47 -19.68
CA LYS A 137 8.79 -17.04 -21.07
C LYS A 137 8.93 -18.20 -22.07
N THR A 138 9.31 -19.38 -21.61
CA THR A 138 9.49 -20.59 -22.45
C THR A 138 8.18 -21.38 -22.66
N HIS A 139 7.07 -20.94 -22.10
CA HIS A 139 5.78 -21.64 -22.17
C HIS A 139 4.64 -20.82 -22.81
N VAL A 140 4.97 -19.74 -23.51
CA VAL A 140 4.01 -18.95 -24.32
C VAL A 140 4.32 -19.09 -25.79
#